data_130758cd7353e9a92914316ba8829149
#
_entry.id   130758cd7353e9a92914316ba8829149
#
_cell.length_a   1.000
_cell.length_b   1.000
_cell.length_c   1.000
_cell.angle_alpha   90.00
_cell.angle_beta   90.00
_cell.angle_gamma   90.00
#
_symmetry.space_group_name_H-M   'P 1'
#
loop_
_entity.id
_entity.type
_entity.pdbx_description
1 polymer ?
#
loop_
_entity_poly.entity_id
_entity_poly.type
_entity_poly.pdbx_seq_one_letter_code
_entity_poly.pdbx_strand_id
1 'polypeptide(L)'
;MQFLDDSLLPENQQPLVIQVAPYGPEFLPQDSTDIPVTMDEQIQKAVDCWNAGATVLHVHCREENGQGSKRLSMFNEMLARLREAVPDMLLQVGGSISFAPEGEGGDAQWLNDDTRHMLAELTPTPDQVTIAINTNQMNVCELM
;
A
#
# COMPACT_ATOMS: atom_id res chain seq x y z
N MET A 1 -39.79 -9.91 -9.39
CA MET A 1 -38.51 -9.85 -8.69
C MET A 1 -37.92 -11.25 -8.71
N GLN A 2 -37.06 -11.53 -9.67
CA GLN A 2 -36.43 -12.85 -9.81
C GLN A 2 -35.17 -12.87 -8.92
N PHE A 3 -35.32 -13.34 -7.70
CA PHE A 3 -34.19 -13.59 -6.78
C PHE A 3 -33.74 -15.06 -6.79
N LEU A 4 -34.07 -15.79 -7.81
CA LEU A 4 -33.82 -17.24 -7.94
C LEU A 4 -33.09 -17.51 -9.26
N ASP A 5 -31.95 -16.82 -9.45
CA ASP A 5 -30.98 -17.38 -10.35
C ASP A 5 -29.89 -18.08 -9.51
N ASP A 6 -29.31 -19.11 -10.05
CA ASP A 6 -28.26 -19.89 -9.40
C ASP A 6 -26.97 -19.09 -9.20
N SER A 7 -26.96 -17.79 -9.56
CA SER A 7 -25.80 -16.90 -9.41
C SER A 7 -25.43 -16.62 -7.96
N LEU A 8 -26.38 -16.79 -7.03
CA LEU A 8 -26.17 -16.61 -5.60
C LEU A 8 -25.69 -17.90 -4.89
N LEU A 9 -25.65 -19.03 -5.59
CA LEU A 9 -25.09 -20.24 -5.04
C LEU A 9 -23.58 -20.10 -4.86
N PRO A 10 -22.99 -20.57 -3.73
CA PRO A 10 -21.56 -20.43 -3.47
C PRO A 10 -20.66 -20.94 -4.59
N GLU A 11 -21.03 -22.04 -5.23
CA GLU A 11 -20.32 -22.66 -6.36
C GLU A 11 -20.30 -21.82 -7.64
N ASN A 12 -21.23 -20.86 -7.77
CA ASN A 12 -21.36 -19.97 -8.93
C ASN A 12 -20.86 -18.56 -8.62
N GLN A 13 -20.41 -18.29 -7.39
CA GLN A 13 -19.86 -17.00 -6.99
C GLN A 13 -18.43 -16.86 -7.51
N GLN A 14 -18.11 -15.67 -8.02
CA GLN A 14 -16.72 -15.33 -8.29
C GLN A 14 -15.95 -15.22 -6.96
N PRO A 15 -14.68 -15.65 -6.92
CA PRO A 15 -13.84 -15.46 -5.75
C PRO A 15 -13.82 -14.00 -5.30
N LEU A 16 -14.01 -13.75 -4.00
CA LEU A 16 -13.94 -12.42 -3.44
C LEU A 16 -12.48 -11.97 -3.33
N VAL A 17 -12.17 -10.80 -3.91
CA VAL A 17 -10.88 -10.14 -3.70
C VAL A 17 -10.93 -9.38 -2.38
N ILE A 18 -10.06 -9.74 -1.44
CA ILE A 18 -9.93 -9.07 -0.15
C ILE A 18 -8.67 -8.23 -0.17
N GLN A 19 -8.84 -6.92 -0.16
CA GLN A 19 -7.75 -5.97 -0.04
C GLN A 19 -7.65 -5.48 1.41
N VAL A 20 -6.43 -5.42 1.94
CA VAL A 20 -6.13 -4.94 3.28
C VAL A 20 -5.14 -3.79 3.26
N ALA A 21 -5.29 -2.87 4.22
CA ALA A 21 -4.38 -1.77 4.46
C ALA A 21 -4.07 -1.70 5.98
N PRO A 22 -3.29 -2.63 6.52
CA PRO A 22 -3.18 -2.85 7.97
C PRO A 22 -2.40 -1.75 8.70
N TYR A 23 -1.70 -0.87 7.98
CA TYR A 23 -0.81 0.13 8.59
C TYR A 23 -0.84 1.48 7.86
N GLY A 24 -2.05 2.01 7.69
CA GLY A 24 -2.24 3.34 7.10
C GLY A 24 -1.37 4.43 7.78
N PRO A 25 -0.95 5.48 7.05
CA PRO A 25 0.03 6.44 7.53
C PRO A 25 -0.50 7.42 8.58
N GLU A 26 -1.82 7.58 8.68
CA GLU A 26 -2.46 8.59 9.54
C GLU A 26 -2.52 8.19 11.01
N PHE A 27 -2.54 6.88 11.29
CA PHE A 27 -2.53 6.37 12.66
C PHE A 27 -1.11 6.23 13.17
N LEU A 28 -0.89 6.69 14.39
CA LEU A 28 0.41 6.65 15.07
C LEU A 28 0.45 5.53 16.12
N PRO A 29 1.64 5.09 16.55
CA PRO A 29 1.77 4.02 17.55
C PRO A 29 1.03 4.28 18.88
N GLN A 30 0.81 5.56 19.24
CA GLN A 30 0.03 5.93 20.43
C GLN A 30 -1.48 5.70 20.27
N ASP A 31 -1.98 5.56 19.03
CA ASP A 31 -3.41 5.39 18.78
C ASP A 31 -3.84 3.92 18.98
N SER A 32 -2.93 2.98 18.72
CA SER A 32 -3.16 1.55 18.96
C SER A 32 -1.85 0.78 19.05
N THR A 33 -1.81 -0.20 19.95
CA THR A 33 -0.67 -1.13 20.09
C THR A 33 -0.57 -2.12 18.93
N ASP A 34 -1.60 -2.22 18.10
CA ASP A 34 -1.63 -3.14 16.94
C ASP A 34 -1.01 -2.54 15.68
N ILE A 35 -0.61 -1.26 15.73
CA ILE A 35 0.02 -0.60 14.59
C ILE A 35 1.47 -1.08 14.47
N PRO A 36 1.83 -1.76 13.37
CA PRO A 36 3.20 -2.17 13.15
C PRO A 36 4.06 -0.95 12.82
N VAL A 37 5.18 -0.79 13.52
CA VAL A 37 6.11 0.34 13.36
C VAL A 37 7.32 -0.09 12.56
N THR A 38 7.97 -1.17 13.00
CA THR A 38 9.16 -1.68 12.33
C THR A 38 8.81 -2.39 11.02
N MET A 39 9.76 -2.45 10.11
CA MET A 39 9.57 -3.17 8.86
C MET A 39 9.27 -4.67 9.11
N ASP A 40 9.92 -5.28 10.09
CA ASP A 40 9.66 -6.68 10.46
C ASP A 40 8.21 -6.90 10.92
N GLU A 41 7.69 -6.01 11.75
CA GLU A 41 6.29 -6.06 12.19
C GLU A 41 5.32 -5.85 11.02
N GLN A 42 5.66 -4.96 10.09
CA GLN A 42 4.85 -4.72 8.89
C GLN A 42 4.82 -5.95 7.98
N ILE A 43 5.96 -6.61 7.77
CA ILE A 43 6.05 -7.86 6.99
C ILE A 43 5.25 -8.97 7.69
N GLN A 44 5.41 -9.14 9.02
CA GLN A 44 4.66 -10.14 9.76
C GLN A 44 3.15 -9.90 9.65
N LYS A 45 2.70 -8.65 9.76
CA LYS A 45 1.28 -8.30 9.59
C LYS A 45 0.77 -8.65 8.19
N ALA A 46 1.57 -8.48 7.15
CA ALA A 46 1.23 -8.90 5.80
C ALA A 46 1.07 -10.42 5.68
N VAL A 47 1.97 -11.19 6.30
CA VAL A 47 1.88 -12.66 6.38
C VAL A 47 0.60 -13.09 7.10
N ASP A 48 0.26 -12.45 8.22
CA ASP A 48 -0.95 -12.75 8.97
C ASP A 48 -2.21 -12.46 8.14
N CYS A 49 -2.23 -11.34 7.41
CA CYS A 49 -3.32 -11.00 6.50
C CYS A 49 -3.45 -12.02 5.35
N TRP A 50 -2.34 -12.43 4.76
CA TRP A 50 -2.32 -13.47 3.72
C TRP A 50 -2.90 -14.78 4.24
N ASN A 51 -2.47 -15.23 5.41
CA ASN A 51 -2.95 -16.45 6.05
C ASN A 51 -4.44 -16.38 6.42
N ALA A 52 -4.97 -15.17 6.63
CA ALA A 52 -6.39 -14.91 6.86
C ALA A 52 -7.22 -14.82 5.55
N GLY A 53 -6.58 -14.93 4.37
CA GLY A 53 -7.25 -14.95 3.08
C GLY A 53 -7.24 -13.62 2.33
N ALA A 54 -6.50 -12.61 2.76
CA ALA A 54 -6.31 -11.39 1.98
C ALA A 54 -5.44 -11.68 0.74
N THR A 55 -5.79 -11.07 -0.40
CA THR A 55 -5.11 -11.29 -1.67
C THR A 55 -4.40 -10.04 -2.20
N VAL A 56 -4.76 -8.87 -1.69
CA VAL A 56 -4.15 -7.59 -2.05
C VAL A 56 -3.72 -6.87 -0.79
N LEU A 57 -2.47 -6.40 -0.75
CA LEU A 57 -1.92 -5.58 0.33
C LEU A 57 -1.69 -4.15 -0.17
N HIS A 58 -2.31 -3.17 0.47
CA HIS A 58 -1.99 -1.76 0.28
C HIS A 58 -0.84 -1.38 1.19
N VAL A 59 0.29 -1.01 0.59
CA VAL A 59 1.58 -0.87 1.26
C VAL A 59 1.84 0.58 1.66
N HIS A 60 2.26 0.75 2.91
CA HIS A 60 2.88 1.97 3.43
C HIS A 60 4.15 1.60 4.19
N CYS A 61 5.11 2.53 4.26
CA CYS A 61 6.31 2.38 5.09
C CYS A 61 6.27 3.37 6.24
N ARG A 62 6.99 3.07 7.32
CA ARG A 62 7.11 3.94 8.48
C ARG A 62 8.56 4.20 8.82
N GLU A 63 8.83 5.44 9.23
CA GLU A 63 10.09 5.84 9.86
C GLU A 63 10.18 5.28 11.29
N GLU A 64 11.38 5.29 11.87
CA GLU A 64 11.63 4.81 13.24
C GLU A 64 10.74 5.49 14.31
N ASN A 65 10.33 6.73 14.06
CA ASN A 65 9.43 7.47 14.94
C ASN A 65 7.94 7.06 14.77
N GLY A 66 7.65 6.08 13.90
CA GLY A 66 6.30 5.59 13.61
C GLY A 66 5.50 6.41 12.60
N GLN A 67 6.01 7.54 12.14
CA GLN A 67 5.35 8.32 11.08
C GLN A 67 5.48 7.65 9.72
N GLY A 68 4.54 7.96 8.81
CA GLY A 68 4.59 7.43 7.44
C GLY A 68 5.86 7.89 6.72
N SER A 69 6.59 6.95 6.13
CA SER A 69 7.75 7.24 5.30
C SER A 69 7.34 7.50 3.86
N LYS A 70 8.15 8.31 3.19
CA LYS A 70 8.03 8.59 1.75
C LYS A 70 9.34 8.31 1.01
N ARG A 71 10.26 7.56 1.63
CA ARG A 71 11.55 7.23 1.05
C ARG A 71 11.44 6.11 0.03
N LEU A 72 11.94 6.34 -1.17
CA LEU A 72 11.96 5.34 -2.24
C LEU A 72 12.71 4.07 -1.82
N SER A 73 13.85 4.23 -1.15
CA SER A 73 14.66 3.10 -0.67
C SER A 73 13.89 2.20 0.30
N MET A 74 13.14 2.78 1.22
CA MET A 74 12.31 2.01 2.18
C MET A 74 11.19 1.26 1.48
N PHE A 75 10.54 1.88 0.49
CA PHE A 75 9.52 1.19 -0.30
C PHE A 75 10.12 0.05 -1.13
N ASN A 76 11.29 0.25 -1.72
CA ASN A 76 12.00 -0.79 -2.47
C ASN A 76 12.36 -1.98 -1.57
N GLU A 77 12.90 -1.71 -0.38
CA GLU A 77 13.19 -2.76 0.61
C GLU A 77 11.91 -3.48 1.06
N MET A 78 10.86 -2.73 1.40
CA MET A 78 9.56 -3.29 1.80
C MET A 78 8.99 -4.22 0.72
N LEU A 79 8.96 -3.75 -0.54
CA LEU A 79 8.43 -4.53 -1.66
C LEU A 79 9.25 -5.80 -1.89
N ALA A 80 10.60 -5.72 -1.83
CA ALA A 80 11.46 -6.87 -1.99
C ALA A 80 11.18 -7.92 -0.90
N ARG A 81 11.11 -7.51 0.36
CA ARG A 81 10.82 -8.41 1.50
C ARG A 81 9.41 -9.00 1.45
N LEU A 82 8.42 -8.22 1.01
CA LEU A 82 7.05 -8.72 0.83
C LEU A 82 6.98 -9.77 -0.29
N ARG A 83 7.73 -9.58 -1.40
CA ARG A 83 7.82 -10.59 -2.47
C ARG A 83 8.41 -11.92 -1.99
N GLU A 84 9.32 -11.88 -1.01
CA GLU A 84 9.87 -13.09 -0.39
C GLU A 84 8.88 -13.74 0.59
N ALA A 85 8.22 -12.92 1.43
CA ALA A 85 7.37 -13.41 2.51
C ALA A 85 5.98 -13.87 2.02
N VAL A 86 5.40 -13.16 1.04
CA VAL A 86 4.05 -13.41 0.50
C VAL A 86 4.06 -13.29 -1.03
N PRO A 87 4.75 -14.22 -1.74
CA PRO A 87 5.04 -14.10 -3.18
C PRO A 87 3.80 -14.00 -4.07
N ASP A 88 2.69 -14.60 -3.65
CA ASP A 88 1.44 -14.65 -4.42
C ASP A 88 0.47 -13.52 -4.05
N MET A 89 0.79 -12.68 -3.06
CA MET A 89 0.00 -11.53 -2.68
C MET A 89 0.23 -10.34 -3.62
N LEU A 90 -0.84 -9.74 -4.13
CA LEU A 90 -0.73 -8.54 -4.96
C LEU A 90 -0.36 -7.34 -4.08
N LEU A 91 0.68 -6.63 -4.47
CA LEU A 91 1.20 -5.46 -3.76
C LEU A 91 0.75 -4.18 -4.45
N GLN A 92 0.06 -3.32 -3.70
CA GLN A 92 -0.42 -2.04 -4.16
C GLN A 92 0.25 -0.91 -3.38
N VAL A 93 0.84 0.05 -4.08
CA VAL A 93 1.43 1.26 -3.46
C VAL A 93 0.53 2.47 -3.69
N GLY A 94 0.36 3.29 -2.65
CA GLY A 94 -0.46 4.49 -2.71
C GLY A 94 0.17 5.60 -3.56
N GLY A 95 -0.53 6.02 -4.62
CA GLY A 95 -0.08 7.08 -5.53
C GLY A 95 -0.29 8.50 -5.02
N SER A 96 -1.01 8.69 -3.91
CA SER A 96 -1.15 9.99 -3.24
C SER A 96 0.06 10.36 -2.38
N ILE A 97 1.01 9.46 -2.24
CA ILE A 97 2.22 9.66 -1.47
C ILE A 97 3.31 10.17 -2.40
N SER A 98 3.84 11.35 -2.10
CA SER A 98 5.06 11.83 -2.71
C SER A 98 6.24 11.19 -2.02
N PHE A 99 7.17 10.62 -2.76
CA PHE A 99 8.41 10.12 -2.16
C PHE A 99 9.30 11.30 -1.78
N ALA A 100 9.76 11.31 -0.53
CA ALA A 100 10.76 12.28 -0.10
C ALA A 100 12.12 11.91 -0.70
N PRO A 101 12.95 12.90 -1.05
CA PRO A 101 14.35 12.64 -1.28
C PRO A 101 14.98 11.92 -0.08
N GLU A 102 15.93 11.03 -0.35
CA GLU A 102 16.66 10.34 0.71
C GLU A 102 17.34 11.37 1.64
N GLY A 103 17.20 11.16 2.95
CA GLY A 103 17.74 12.05 3.98
C GLY A 103 16.82 13.13 4.52
N GLU A 104 15.68 13.41 3.88
CA GLU A 104 14.76 14.48 4.31
C GLU A 104 13.68 14.04 5.30
N GLY A 105 13.57 12.77 5.64
CA GLY A 105 12.55 12.28 6.58
C GLY A 105 11.12 12.27 6.05
N GLY A 106 10.18 11.88 6.89
CA GLY A 106 8.77 11.65 6.52
C GLY A 106 7.95 12.90 6.18
N ASP A 107 8.44 14.10 6.48
CA ASP A 107 7.73 15.38 6.33
C ASP A 107 7.75 15.93 4.89
N ALA A 108 8.07 15.13 3.90
CA ALA A 108 8.05 15.57 2.52
C ALA A 108 6.68 16.15 2.15
N GLN A 109 6.72 17.36 1.67
CA GLN A 109 5.52 18.11 1.33
C GLN A 109 4.75 17.40 0.20
N TRP A 110 3.45 17.33 0.34
CA TRP A 110 2.50 16.69 -0.58
C TRP A 110 2.45 17.31 -1.98
N LEU A 111 3.25 18.32 -2.26
CA LEU A 111 3.02 19.30 -3.31
C LEU A 111 4.02 19.27 -4.45
N ASN A 112 4.97 18.35 -4.46
CA ASN A 112 5.90 18.28 -5.58
C ASN A 112 5.44 17.20 -6.56
N ASP A 113 4.91 17.63 -7.71
CA ASP A 113 4.45 16.71 -8.77
C ASP A 113 5.59 15.82 -9.28
N ASP A 114 6.82 16.31 -9.26
CA ASP A 114 7.99 15.55 -9.69
C ASP A 114 8.22 14.28 -8.87
N THR A 115 7.83 14.28 -7.59
CA THR A 115 8.02 13.09 -6.74
C THR A 115 7.06 11.94 -7.05
N ARG A 116 5.95 12.20 -7.73
CA ARG A 116 5.00 11.16 -8.15
C ARG A 116 5.55 10.30 -9.28
N HIS A 117 6.42 10.86 -10.11
CA HIS A 117 7.11 10.09 -11.14
C HIS A 117 8.01 9.00 -10.54
N MET A 118 8.42 9.15 -9.28
CA MET A 118 9.19 8.14 -8.57
C MET A 118 8.42 6.83 -8.33
N LEU A 119 7.10 6.82 -8.47
CA LEU A 119 6.32 5.56 -8.48
C LEU A 119 6.79 4.60 -9.59
N ALA A 120 7.26 5.15 -10.71
CA ALA A 120 7.82 4.36 -11.81
C ALA A 120 9.24 3.82 -11.52
N GLU A 121 9.89 4.35 -10.48
CA GLU A 121 11.24 3.94 -10.07
C GLU A 121 11.23 2.84 -9.00
N LEU A 122 10.05 2.44 -8.52
CA LEU A 122 9.91 1.37 -7.54
C LEU A 122 10.48 0.05 -8.06
N THR A 123 11.37 -0.54 -7.27
CA THR A 123 12.04 -1.82 -7.60
C THR A 123 12.10 -2.71 -6.35
N PRO A 124 11.43 -3.89 -6.35
CA PRO A 124 10.63 -4.44 -7.45
C PRO A 124 9.37 -3.63 -7.71
N THR A 125 8.89 -3.69 -8.95
CA THR A 125 7.65 -3.01 -9.34
C THR A 125 6.44 -3.58 -8.59
N PRO A 126 5.57 -2.74 -8.00
CA PRO A 126 4.31 -3.20 -7.42
C PRO A 126 3.34 -3.67 -8.52
N ASP A 127 2.35 -4.49 -8.16
CA ASP A 127 1.32 -4.95 -9.10
C ASP A 127 0.32 -3.85 -9.43
N GLN A 128 0.10 -2.93 -8.50
CA GLN A 128 -0.87 -1.86 -8.62
C GLN A 128 -0.35 -0.56 -7.96
N VAL A 129 -0.81 0.56 -8.47
CA VAL A 129 -0.70 1.86 -7.80
C VAL A 129 -2.08 2.49 -7.68
N THR A 130 -2.32 3.23 -6.60
CA THR A 130 -3.53 4.04 -6.46
C THR A 130 -3.24 5.49 -6.77
N ILE A 131 -4.18 6.14 -7.43
CA ILE A 131 -4.10 7.56 -7.80
C ILE A 131 -5.29 8.27 -7.17
N ALA A 132 -5.03 9.26 -6.30
CA ALA A 132 -6.06 10.08 -5.70
C ALA A 132 -6.46 11.20 -6.68
N ILE A 133 -7.55 11.01 -7.40
CA ILE A 133 -8.02 11.93 -8.46
C ILE A 133 -8.85 13.11 -7.95
N ASN A 134 -9.25 13.11 -6.70
CA ASN A 134 -10.08 14.17 -6.09
C ASN A 134 -9.29 15.20 -5.29
N THR A 135 -7.98 15.20 -5.38
CA THR A 135 -7.14 16.23 -4.77
C THR A 135 -6.83 17.30 -5.81
N ASN A 136 -6.92 18.58 -5.42
CA ASN A 136 -6.56 19.71 -6.28
C ASN A 136 -5.07 19.74 -6.72
N GLN A 137 -4.33 18.70 -6.40
CA GLN A 137 -2.89 18.60 -6.52
C GLN A 137 -2.44 17.64 -7.63
N MET A 138 -3.40 17.10 -8.39
CA MET A 138 -3.10 16.08 -9.37
C MET A 138 -3.41 16.55 -10.78
N ASN A 139 -2.37 16.66 -11.58
CA ASN A 139 -2.53 16.79 -13.03
C ASN A 139 -2.66 15.38 -13.64
N VAL A 140 -3.91 14.95 -13.86
CA VAL A 140 -4.21 13.61 -14.41
C VAL A 140 -3.64 13.45 -15.82
N CYS A 141 -3.43 14.56 -16.57
CA CYS A 141 -2.87 14.52 -17.91
C CYS A 141 -1.39 14.13 -17.96
N GLU A 142 -0.66 14.30 -16.86
CA GLU A 142 0.75 13.91 -16.77
C GLU A 142 0.94 12.42 -16.40
N LEU A 143 -0.13 11.73 -16.01
CA LEU A 143 -0.12 10.34 -15.60
C LEU A 143 -0.59 9.37 -16.69
N MET A 144 -1.05 9.89 -17.82
CA MET A 144 -1.46 9.14 -19.01
C MET A 144 -0.41 9.22 -20.11
#